data_8088947a9439bbf0fdbafff5936c549a
#
_entry.id   8088947a9439bbf0fdbafff5936c549a
#
_cell.length_a   1.000
_cell.length_b   1.000
_cell.length_c   1.000
_cell.angle_alpha   90.00
_cell.angle_beta   90.00
_cell.angle_gamma   90.00
#
_symmetry.space_group_name_H-M   'P 1'
#
loop_
_entity.id
_entity.type
_entity.pdbx_description
1 polymer ?
#
loop_
_entity_poly.entity_id
_entity_poly.type
_entity_poly.pdbx_seq_one_letter_code
_entity_poly.pdbx_strand_id
1 'polypeptide(L)'
;VAIIGSGKQAGDQLDAVCSVRDIEQAWVYSPNHEHAQSFANKMSDLGPIPKDVRAVHSSAKALKDADIVCTATTSKTPVISYKHLKPGAHVNAVGSFQPTMQEIDGETIRNALVVVDSRESALNETGDIVTPIKQGLITPEHIHAEIGEIINATKSGRSSHDEITFFKSCGVAVQDVVTASIALKNAERENLGKICIL
;
A
#
# COMPACT_ATOMS: atom_id res chain seq x y z
N VAL A 1 -11.37 -1.37 -5.44
CA VAL A 1 -10.19 -1.41 -4.57
C VAL A 1 -10.54 -2.06 -3.24
N ALA A 2 -9.58 -2.74 -2.61
CA ALA A 2 -9.70 -3.25 -1.24
C ALA A 2 -8.76 -2.47 -0.30
N ILE A 3 -9.28 -2.01 0.83
CA ILE A 3 -8.52 -1.36 1.89
C ILE A 3 -8.54 -2.24 3.13
N ILE A 4 -7.37 -2.69 3.56
CA ILE A 4 -7.19 -3.51 4.75
C ILE A 4 -6.56 -2.65 5.85
N GLY A 5 -7.36 -2.31 6.82
CA GLY A 5 -7.11 -1.29 7.84
C GLY A 5 -8.09 -0.13 7.71
N SER A 6 -8.29 0.62 8.80
CA SER A 6 -9.19 1.78 8.85
C SER A 6 -8.57 2.96 9.61
N GLY A 7 -7.23 2.95 9.71
CA GLY A 7 -6.46 4.02 10.33
C GLY A 7 -6.22 5.22 9.39
N LYS A 8 -5.40 6.17 9.85
CA LYS A 8 -5.08 7.39 9.09
C LYS A 8 -4.48 7.06 7.72
N GLN A 9 -3.45 6.23 7.67
CA GLN A 9 -2.78 5.84 6.43
C GLN A 9 -3.73 5.17 5.41
N ALA A 10 -4.74 4.43 5.89
CA ALA A 10 -5.73 3.79 5.01
C ALA A 10 -6.51 4.81 4.18
N GLY A 11 -6.84 5.98 4.77
CA GLY A 11 -7.51 7.08 4.07
C GLY A 11 -6.62 7.68 2.99
N ASP A 12 -5.37 7.96 3.32
CA ASP A 12 -4.39 8.53 2.40
C ASP A 12 -4.10 7.57 1.23
N GLN A 13 -4.05 6.24 1.50
CA GLN A 13 -3.89 5.23 0.45
C GLN A 13 -5.09 5.15 -0.49
N LEU A 14 -6.32 5.20 0.04
CA LEU A 14 -7.53 5.20 -0.78
C LEU A 14 -7.60 6.45 -1.67
N ASP A 15 -7.36 7.62 -1.10
CA ASP A 15 -7.35 8.89 -1.84
C ASP A 15 -6.29 8.88 -2.96
N ALA A 16 -5.08 8.44 -2.66
CA ALA A 16 -3.99 8.37 -3.63
C ALA A 16 -4.32 7.43 -4.80
N VAL A 17 -4.88 6.25 -4.53
CA VAL A 17 -5.29 5.30 -5.58
C VAL A 17 -6.40 5.91 -6.45
N CYS A 18 -7.42 6.50 -5.83
CA CYS A 18 -8.53 7.14 -6.56
C CYS A 18 -8.10 8.39 -7.34
N SER A 19 -7.01 9.06 -6.93
CA SER A 19 -6.45 10.20 -7.66
C SER A 19 -5.74 9.80 -8.97
N VAL A 20 -5.32 8.52 -9.11
CA VAL A 20 -4.57 8.04 -10.29
C VAL A 20 -5.27 6.92 -11.05
N ARG A 21 -6.39 6.41 -10.54
CA ARG A 21 -7.20 5.35 -11.14
C ARG A 21 -8.67 5.67 -10.98
N ASP A 22 -9.43 5.35 -12.00
CA ASP A 22 -10.89 5.44 -11.99
C ASP A 22 -11.45 4.25 -11.20
N ILE A 23 -11.79 4.49 -9.94
CA ILE A 23 -12.25 3.48 -9.00
C ILE A 23 -13.76 3.56 -8.84
N GLU A 24 -14.46 2.47 -9.16
CA GLU A 24 -15.92 2.39 -9.04
C GLU A 24 -16.38 2.03 -7.62
N GLN A 25 -15.62 1.16 -6.94
CA GLN A 25 -15.99 0.62 -5.62
C GLN A 25 -14.78 0.46 -4.71
N ALA A 26 -14.98 0.70 -3.41
CA ALA A 26 -14.00 0.41 -2.38
C ALA A 26 -14.59 -0.49 -1.28
N TRP A 27 -13.87 -1.57 -0.95
CA TRP A 27 -14.20 -2.49 0.13
C TRP A 27 -13.21 -2.30 1.28
N VAL A 28 -13.72 -2.08 2.48
CA VAL A 28 -12.91 -1.79 3.66
C VAL A 28 -13.07 -2.90 4.69
N TYR A 29 -11.95 -3.43 5.15
CA TYR A 29 -11.93 -4.38 6.26
C TYR A 29 -11.06 -3.88 7.40
N SER A 30 -11.56 -4.02 8.60
CA SER A 30 -10.84 -3.87 9.86
C SER A 30 -11.34 -4.93 10.84
N PRO A 31 -10.49 -5.45 11.75
CA PRO A 31 -10.94 -6.38 12.79
C PRO A 31 -12.12 -5.84 13.62
N ASN A 32 -12.14 -4.53 13.87
CA ASN A 32 -13.33 -3.86 14.40
C ASN A 32 -14.18 -3.35 13.24
N HIS A 33 -15.34 -3.98 13.04
CA HIS A 33 -16.25 -3.64 11.93
C HIS A 33 -16.84 -2.23 12.05
N GLU A 34 -17.07 -1.73 13.26
CA GLU A 34 -17.55 -0.36 13.48
C GLU A 34 -16.55 0.68 12.99
N HIS A 35 -15.24 0.41 13.18
CA HIS A 35 -14.19 1.27 12.64
C HIS A 35 -14.18 1.23 11.10
N ALA A 36 -14.35 0.06 10.48
CA ALA A 36 -14.46 -0.06 9.03
C ALA A 36 -15.70 0.68 8.50
N GLN A 37 -16.84 0.58 9.19
CA GLN A 37 -18.08 1.27 8.81
C GLN A 37 -17.95 2.79 8.95
N SER A 38 -17.38 3.25 10.06
CA SER A 38 -17.11 4.68 10.28
C SER A 38 -16.16 5.24 9.22
N PHE A 39 -15.11 4.49 8.88
CA PHE A 39 -14.18 4.83 7.82
C PHE A 39 -14.89 4.91 6.46
N ALA A 40 -15.68 3.90 6.09
CA ALA A 40 -16.41 3.87 4.83
C ALA A 40 -17.35 5.07 4.70
N ASN A 41 -18.10 5.39 5.75
CA ASN A 41 -19.02 6.54 5.77
C ASN A 41 -18.25 7.88 5.62
N LYS A 42 -17.09 8.00 6.25
CA LYS A 42 -16.26 9.22 6.20
C LYS A 42 -15.64 9.44 4.84
N MET A 43 -15.20 8.36 4.18
CA MET A 43 -14.44 8.43 2.93
C MET A 43 -15.33 8.47 1.68
N SER A 44 -16.57 7.98 1.78
CA SER A 44 -17.51 7.95 0.67
C SER A 44 -17.75 9.35 0.08
N ASP A 45 -17.61 9.48 -1.25
CA ASP A 45 -17.81 10.74 -2.01
C ASP A 45 -16.82 11.87 -1.62
N LEU A 46 -15.72 11.54 -0.98
CA LEU A 46 -14.71 12.53 -0.58
C LEU A 46 -13.65 12.68 -1.68
N GLY A 47 -13.58 13.85 -2.29
CA GLY A 47 -12.61 14.14 -3.37
C GLY A 47 -12.74 13.16 -4.54
N PRO A 48 -11.68 12.40 -4.92
CA PRO A 48 -11.73 11.44 -6.01
C PRO A 48 -12.33 10.09 -5.61
N ILE A 49 -12.69 9.90 -4.34
CA ILE A 49 -13.17 8.60 -3.82
C ILE A 49 -14.62 8.37 -4.25
N PRO A 50 -14.97 7.15 -4.73
CA PRO A 50 -16.33 6.87 -5.18
C PRO A 50 -17.33 6.90 -4.02
N LYS A 51 -18.61 7.06 -4.37
CA LYS A 51 -19.71 6.93 -3.40
C LYS A 51 -19.83 5.53 -2.82
N ASP A 52 -19.50 4.52 -3.60
CA ASP A 52 -19.63 3.12 -3.21
C ASP A 52 -18.41 2.65 -2.41
N VAL A 53 -18.37 3.05 -1.13
CA VAL A 53 -17.39 2.57 -0.14
C VAL A 53 -18.12 1.75 0.89
N ARG A 54 -17.75 0.47 1.04
CA ARG A 54 -18.47 -0.50 1.90
C ARG A 54 -17.56 -1.18 2.90
N ALA A 55 -17.96 -1.22 4.16
CA ALA A 55 -17.34 -2.05 5.16
C ALA A 55 -17.75 -3.53 4.98
N VAL A 56 -16.78 -4.42 5.16
CA VAL A 56 -17.00 -5.87 5.10
C VAL A 56 -16.48 -6.59 6.34
N HIS A 57 -16.97 -7.82 6.59
CA HIS A 57 -16.68 -8.57 7.81
C HIS A 57 -15.43 -9.47 7.73
N SER A 58 -14.76 -9.54 6.56
CA SER A 58 -13.52 -10.31 6.42
C SER A 58 -12.62 -9.73 5.35
N SER A 59 -11.30 -9.89 5.51
CA SER A 59 -10.33 -9.53 4.48
C SER A 59 -10.59 -10.31 3.18
N ALA A 60 -10.90 -11.60 3.27
CA ALA A 60 -11.25 -12.42 2.11
C ALA A 60 -12.39 -11.83 1.26
N LYS A 61 -13.42 -11.24 1.91
CA LYS A 61 -14.51 -10.58 1.19
C LYS A 61 -14.05 -9.26 0.56
N ALA A 62 -13.17 -8.51 1.21
CA ALA A 62 -12.62 -7.28 0.66
C ALA A 62 -11.74 -7.56 -0.57
N LEU A 63 -10.94 -8.64 -0.51
CA LEU A 63 -10.00 -9.02 -1.56
C LEU A 63 -10.66 -9.62 -2.80
N LYS A 64 -11.87 -10.22 -2.63
CA LYS A 64 -12.58 -10.84 -3.72
C LYS A 64 -12.84 -9.81 -4.82
N ASP A 65 -12.38 -10.10 -6.02
CA ASP A 65 -12.54 -9.27 -7.20
C ASP A 65 -11.82 -7.89 -7.16
N ALA A 66 -10.98 -7.63 -6.13
CA ALA A 66 -10.23 -6.37 -6.04
C ALA A 66 -9.06 -6.33 -7.03
N ASP A 67 -9.01 -5.27 -7.85
CA ASP A 67 -7.89 -4.99 -8.77
C ASP A 67 -6.68 -4.45 -8.02
N ILE A 68 -6.92 -3.62 -7.02
CA ILE A 68 -5.91 -2.98 -6.20
C ILE A 68 -6.23 -3.25 -4.74
N VAL A 69 -5.23 -3.63 -3.99
CA VAL A 69 -5.31 -3.89 -2.55
C VAL A 69 -4.32 -3.01 -1.82
N CYS A 70 -4.75 -2.27 -0.81
CA CYS A 70 -3.87 -1.50 0.06
C CYS A 70 -3.96 -2.05 1.49
N THR A 71 -2.81 -2.38 2.09
CA THR A 71 -2.74 -2.73 3.52
C THR A 71 -2.09 -1.62 4.31
N ALA A 72 -2.76 -1.18 5.36
CA ALA A 72 -2.31 -0.13 6.27
C ALA A 72 -2.69 -0.50 7.72
N THR A 73 -2.14 -1.61 8.21
CA THR A 73 -2.44 -2.16 9.54
C THR A 73 -1.19 -2.21 10.43
N THR A 74 -1.39 -2.46 11.70
CA THR A 74 -0.34 -2.77 12.67
C THR A 74 -0.25 -4.27 12.97
N SER A 75 -0.73 -5.12 12.06
CA SER A 75 -0.81 -6.56 12.28
C SER A 75 0.59 -7.19 12.39
N LYS A 76 0.69 -8.18 13.27
CA LYS A 76 1.88 -9.04 13.41
C LYS A 76 1.74 -10.37 12.67
N THR A 77 0.56 -10.59 12.08
CA THR A 77 0.24 -11.81 11.31
C THR A 77 -0.43 -11.41 10.00
N PRO A 78 -0.25 -12.20 8.92
CA PRO A 78 -0.81 -11.87 7.62
C PRO A 78 -2.33 -11.60 7.66
N VAL A 79 -2.73 -10.49 7.06
CA VAL A 79 -4.14 -10.11 6.86
C VAL A 79 -4.59 -10.31 5.41
N ILE A 80 -3.62 -10.56 4.51
CA ILE A 80 -3.81 -10.96 3.12
C ILE A 80 -3.35 -12.41 2.95
N SER A 81 -4.10 -13.17 2.15
CA SER A 81 -3.71 -14.51 1.71
C SER A 81 -3.81 -14.61 0.20
N TYR A 82 -2.76 -15.16 -0.42
CA TYR A 82 -2.63 -15.38 -1.86
C TYR A 82 -3.89 -15.96 -2.51
N LYS A 83 -4.48 -16.99 -1.88
CA LYS A 83 -5.69 -17.67 -2.36
C LYS A 83 -6.93 -16.79 -2.53
N HIS A 84 -6.92 -15.58 -1.95
CA HIS A 84 -8.02 -14.62 -2.02
C HIS A 84 -7.77 -13.49 -3.02
N LEU A 85 -6.55 -13.40 -3.56
CA LEU A 85 -6.22 -12.43 -4.60
C LEU A 85 -6.67 -12.97 -5.96
N LYS A 86 -7.23 -12.10 -6.77
CA LYS A 86 -7.50 -12.46 -8.15
C LYS A 86 -6.23 -12.36 -9.01
N PRO A 87 -6.13 -13.12 -10.11
CA PRO A 87 -5.07 -12.90 -11.09
C PRO A 87 -5.01 -11.42 -11.51
N GLY A 88 -3.81 -10.90 -11.66
CA GLY A 88 -3.58 -9.50 -12.03
C GLY A 88 -3.74 -8.46 -10.92
N ALA A 89 -4.06 -8.85 -9.69
CA ALA A 89 -4.17 -7.92 -8.58
C ALA A 89 -2.85 -7.17 -8.33
N HIS A 90 -2.95 -5.92 -7.91
CA HIS A 90 -1.83 -5.12 -7.41
C HIS A 90 -1.96 -4.91 -5.91
N VAL A 91 -0.92 -5.19 -5.15
CA VAL A 91 -0.91 -5.05 -3.68
C VAL A 91 0.08 -3.96 -3.27
N ASN A 92 -0.43 -2.91 -2.62
CA ASN A 92 0.36 -1.89 -1.93
C ASN A 92 0.38 -2.21 -0.42
N ALA A 93 1.56 -2.45 0.15
CA ALA A 93 1.72 -2.76 1.57
C ALA A 93 2.55 -1.68 2.27
N VAL A 94 1.92 -0.97 3.22
CA VAL A 94 2.55 0.16 3.92
C VAL A 94 2.59 -0.02 5.44
N GLY A 95 1.78 -0.91 6.00
CA GLY A 95 1.61 -0.98 7.47
C GLY A 95 2.76 -1.68 8.21
N SER A 96 3.42 -2.65 7.59
CA SER A 96 4.56 -3.36 8.19
C SER A 96 5.84 -2.53 8.05
N PHE A 97 6.31 -1.95 9.17
CA PHE A 97 7.54 -1.14 9.25
C PHE A 97 8.52 -1.65 10.33
N GLN A 98 8.32 -2.87 10.81
CA GLN A 98 9.20 -3.57 11.74
C GLN A 98 9.29 -5.04 11.35
N PRO A 99 10.43 -5.71 11.57
CA PRO A 99 10.61 -7.14 11.22
C PRO A 99 9.64 -8.09 11.92
N THR A 100 8.99 -7.64 13.01
CA THR A 100 7.98 -8.41 13.77
C THR A 100 6.55 -8.17 13.32
N MET A 101 6.32 -7.26 12.36
CA MET A 101 5.02 -6.96 11.77
C MET A 101 4.91 -7.64 10.41
N GLN A 102 3.76 -8.23 10.12
CA GLN A 102 3.53 -8.87 8.83
C GLN A 102 2.06 -8.69 8.41
N GLU A 103 1.83 -8.12 7.26
CA GLU A 103 0.51 -7.94 6.65
C GLU A 103 0.23 -8.97 5.56
N ILE A 104 1.27 -9.43 4.86
CA ILE A 104 1.19 -10.22 3.65
C ILE A 104 1.73 -11.62 3.92
N ASP A 105 1.01 -12.66 3.47
CA ASP A 105 1.52 -14.02 3.60
C ASP A 105 2.71 -14.29 2.65
N GLY A 106 3.57 -15.21 3.05
CA GLY A 106 4.77 -15.54 2.28
C GLY A 106 4.47 -16.10 0.89
N GLU A 107 3.30 -16.72 0.71
CA GLU A 107 2.86 -17.24 -0.58
C GLU A 107 2.55 -16.11 -1.57
N THR A 108 1.92 -15.04 -1.11
CA THR A 108 1.72 -13.83 -1.93
C THR A 108 3.06 -13.25 -2.37
N ILE A 109 4.01 -13.07 -1.44
CA ILE A 109 5.33 -12.52 -1.77
C ILE A 109 6.06 -13.42 -2.77
N ARG A 110 6.04 -14.73 -2.56
CA ARG A 110 6.71 -15.71 -3.42
C ARG A 110 6.18 -15.70 -4.87
N ASN A 111 4.89 -15.44 -5.06
CA ASN A 111 4.24 -15.52 -6.37
C ASN A 111 4.03 -14.16 -7.04
N ALA A 112 4.40 -13.05 -6.40
CA ALA A 112 4.25 -11.71 -6.95
C ALA A 112 5.55 -11.19 -7.57
N LEU A 113 5.41 -10.26 -8.54
CA LEU A 113 6.50 -9.38 -8.94
C LEU A 113 6.72 -8.36 -7.82
N VAL A 114 7.81 -8.51 -7.06
CA VAL A 114 8.10 -7.69 -5.88
C VAL A 114 8.88 -6.44 -6.25
N VAL A 115 8.30 -5.27 -5.98
CA VAL A 115 8.92 -3.96 -6.10
C VAL A 115 8.93 -3.29 -4.73
N VAL A 116 9.98 -2.58 -4.39
CA VAL A 116 10.15 -1.89 -3.11
C VAL A 116 10.52 -0.41 -3.32
N ASP A 117 10.37 0.40 -2.30
CA ASP A 117 10.91 1.77 -2.29
C ASP A 117 12.43 1.79 -2.07
N SER A 118 12.93 0.91 -1.19
CA SER A 118 14.35 0.70 -0.90
C SER A 118 14.60 -0.77 -0.57
N ARG A 119 15.56 -1.40 -1.26
CA ARG A 119 15.98 -2.78 -0.96
C ARG A 119 16.57 -2.89 0.45
N GLU A 120 17.36 -1.90 0.84
CA GLU A 120 17.97 -1.87 2.17
C GLU A 120 16.92 -1.85 3.27
N SER A 121 15.94 -0.94 3.18
CA SER A 121 14.83 -0.86 4.14
C SER A 121 13.98 -2.11 4.11
N ALA A 122 13.61 -2.60 2.94
CA ALA A 122 12.74 -3.79 2.82
C ALA A 122 13.40 -5.04 3.43
N LEU A 123 14.70 -5.22 3.27
CA LEU A 123 15.44 -6.37 3.80
C LEU A 123 15.69 -6.30 5.32
N ASN A 124 15.56 -5.11 5.93
CA ASN A 124 15.88 -4.91 7.35
C ASN A 124 14.65 -4.52 8.20
N GLU A 125 13.65 -3.84 7.63
CA GLU A 125 12.63 -3.15 8.42
C GLU A 125 11.24 -3.80 8.34
N THR A 126 10.95 -4.64 7.36
CA THR A 126 9.59 -5.18 7.21
C THR A 126 9.52 -6.70 7.30
N GLY A 127 8.63 -7.20 8.17
CA GLY A 127 8.36 -8.63 8.27
C GLY A 127 7.70 -9.22 7.03
N ASP A 128 7.08 -8.41 6.16
CA ASP A 128 6.53 -8.88 4.89
C ASP A 128 7.62 -9.47 3.96
N ILE A 129 8.85 -9.00 4.05
CA ILE A 129 10.02 -9.50 3.30
C ILE A 129 10.92 -10.36 4.18
N VAL A 130 11.26 -9.88 5.38
CA VAL A 130 12.20 -10.57 6.28
C VAL A 130 11.71 -11.94 6.71
N THR A 131 10.41 -12.08 6.98
CA THR A 131 9.84 -13.37 7.42
C THR A 131 9.88 -14.44 6.34
N PRO A 132 9.41 -14.20 5.09
CA PRO A 132 9.55 -15.16 4.01
C PRO A 132 11.00 -15.56 3.69
N ILE A 133 11.96 -14.63 3.80
CA ILE A 133 13.39 -14.95 3.67
C ILE A 133 13.83 -15.91 4.78
N LYS A 134 13.52 -15.61 6.05
CA LYS A 134 13.87 -16.47 7.19
C LYS A 134 13.24 -17.87 7.10
N GLN A 135 12.07 -17.97 6.46
CA GLN A 135 11.38 -19.23 6.22
C GLN A 135 11.92 -20.00 4.99
N GLY A 136 12.84 -19.42 4.24
CA GLY A 136 13.40 -20.02 3.02
C GLY A 136 12.40 -20.06 1.84
N LEU A 137 11.34 -19.28 1.90
CA LEU A 137 10.34 -19.17 0.83
C LEU A 137 10.83 -18.34 -0.36
N ILE A 138 11.65 -17.34 -0.08
CA ILE A 138 12.29 -16.45 -1.06
C ILE A 138 13.73 -16.17 -0.63
N THR A 139 14.52 -15.58 -1.54
CA THR A 139 15.84 -15.03 -1.24
C THR A 139 15.82 -13.51 -1.45
N PRO A 140 16.83 -12.74 -1.02
CA PRO A 140 16.90 -11.30 -1.27
C PRO A 140 16.79 -10.91 -2.75
N GLU A 141 17.29 -11.76 -3.65
CA GLU A 141 17.25 -11.58 -5.11
C GLU A 141 15.83 -11.67 -5.69
N HIS A 142 14.85 -12.15 -4.90
CA HIS A 142 13.45 -12.17 -5.28
C HIS A 142 12.87 -10.76 -5.42
N ILE A 143 13.46 -9.75 -4.77
CA ILE A 143 13.10 -8.35 -4.99
C ILE A 143 13.50 -7.96 -6.41
N HIS A 144 12.52 -7.82 -7.28
CA HIS A 144 12.72 -7.53 -8.71
C HIS A 144 13.37 -6.16 -8.91
N ALA A 145 12.80 -5.11 -8.31
CA ALA A 145 13.24 -3.74 -8.52
C ALA A 145 12.96 -2.83 -7.32
N GLU A 146 13.67 -1.72 -7.27
CA GLU A 146 13.22 -0.52 -6.58
C GLU A 146 12.30 0.28 -7.50
N ILE A 147 11.35 1.02 -6.94
CA ILE A 147 10.37 1.78 -7.74
C ILE A 147 11.05 2.79 -8.68
N GLY A 148 12.18 3.36 -8.28
CA GLY A 148 12.98 4.27 -9.11
C GLY A 148 13.52 3.60 -10.37
N GLU A 149 13.86 2.30 -10.31
CA GLU A 149 14.33 1.54 -11.48
C GLU A 149 13.20 1.34 -12.50
N ILE A 150 11.96 1.16 -12.02
CA ILE A 150 10.76 1.07 -12.89
C ILE A 150 10.46 2.44 -13.55
N ILE A 151 10.48 3.53 -12.75
CA ILE A 151 10.21 4.89 -13.24
C ILE A 151 11.22 5.30 -14.31
N ASN A 152 12.50 4.96 -14.10
CA ASN A 152 13.59 5.26 -15.04
C ASN A 152 13.69 4.27 -16.20
N ALA A 153 12.76 3.30 -16.29
CA ALA A 153 12.72 2.25 -17.32
C ALA A 153 14.00 1.39 -17.43
N THR A 154 14.78 1.29 -16.33
CA THR A 154 15.94 0.39 -16.24
C THR A 154 15.53 -1.03 -15.87
N LYS A 155 14.34 -1.19 -15.30
CA LYS A 155 13.65 -2.46 -15.04
C LYS A 155 12.23 -2.40 -15.59
N SER A 156 11.73 -3.51 -16.11
CA SER A 156 10.34 -3.62 -16.55
C SER A 156 9.40 -3.76 -15.34
N GLY A 157 8.19 -3.20 -15.47
CA GLY A 157 7.10 -3.50 -14.53
C GLY A 157 6.39 -4.80 -14.90
N ARG A 158 5.07 -4.85 -14.61
CA ARG A 158 4.18 -5.97 -14.94
C ARG A 158 4.36 -6.48 -16.38
N SER A 159 4.48 -7.79 -16.52
CA SER A 159 4.72 -8.45 -17.81
C SER A 159 3.46 -9.08 -18.43
N SER A 160 2.45 -9.39 -17.62
CA SER A 160 1.19 -9.97 -18.10
C SER A 160 -0.02 -9.49 -17.29
N HIS A 161 -1.22 -9.63 -17.85
CA HIS A 161 -2.46 -9.24 -17.16
C HIS A 161 -2.72 -10.05 -15.89
N ASP A 162 -2.30 -11.30 -15.84
CA ASP A 162 -2.55 -12.19 -14.72
C ASP A 162 -1.46 -12.12 -13.64
N GLU A 163 -0.35 -11.42 -13.90
CA GLU A 163 0.75 -11.29 -12.97
C GLU A 163 0.33 -10.46 -11.75
N ILE A 164 0.42 -11.06 -10.56
CA ILE A 164 0.25 -10.33 -9.31
C ILE A 164 1.49 -9.46 -9.08
N THR A 165 1.30 -8.19 -8.79
CA THR A 165 2.38 -7.27 -8.46
C THR A 165 2.26 -6.82 -7.01
N PHE A 166 3.37 -6.70 -6.34
CA PHE A 166 3.46 -6.29 -4.94
C PHE A 166 4.43 -5.11 -4.80
N PHE A 167 3.95 -4.03 -4.21
CA PHE A 167 4.78 -2.90 -3.84
C PHE A 167 4.88 -2.78 -2.33
N LYS A 168 6.09 -2.82 -1.79
CA LYS A 168 6.36 -2.57 -0.38
C LYS A 168 6.96 -1.19 -0.19
N SER A 169 6.30 -0.37 0.61
CA SER A 169 6.83 0.89 1.09
C SER A 169 7.21 0.78 2.58
N CYS A 170 8.46 1.05 2.90
CA CYS A 170 8.94 1.29 4.26
C CYS A 170 9.04 2.80 4.55
N GLY A 171 9.09 3.61 3.48
CA GLY A 171 9.33 5.04 3.52
C GLY A 171 10.82 5.35 3.30
N VAL A 172 11.09 6.38 2.54
CA VAL A 172 12.45 6.88 2.29
C VAL A 172 12.49 8.39 2.46
N ALA A 173 13.52 8.92 3.13
CA ALA A 173 13.64 10.33 3.51
C ALA A 173 13.53 11.30 2.32
N VAL A 174 13.88 10.86 1.11
CA VAL A 174 13.71 11.68 -0.10
C VAL A 174 12.23 12.05 -0.36
N GLN A 175 11.28 11.20 0.02
CA GLN A 175 9.84 11.50 -0.11
C GLN A 175 9.44 12.68 0.79
N ASP A 176 9.97 12.74 2.01
CA ASP A 176 9.71 13.85 2.94
C ASP A 176 10.28 15.16 2.40
N VAL A 177 11.50 15.13 1.88
CA VAL A 177 12.18 16.33 1.31
C VAL A 177 11.40 16.84 0.09
N VAL A 178 11.01 15.96 -0.81
CA VAL A 178 10.24 16.35 -2.02
C VAL A 178 8.88 16.89 -1.63
N THR A 179 8.17 16.23 -0.71
CA THR A 179 6.85 16.66 -0.22
C THR A 179 6.94 18.03 0.47
N ALA A 180 7.93 18.22 1.34
CA ALA A 180 8.17 19.51 1.99
C ALA A 180 8.48 20.62 0.98
N SER A 181 9.29 20.35 -0.04
CA SER A 181 9.60 21.30 -1.11
C SER A 181 8.36 21.69 -1.91
N ILE A 182 7.49 20.73 -2.23
CA ILE A 182 6.23 20.99 -2.94
C ILE A 182 5.29 21.82 -2.05
N ALA A 183 5.16 21.46 -0.78
CA ALA A 183 4.32 22.17 0.19
C ALA A 183 4.78 23.63 0.35
N LEU A 184 6.10 23.87 0.47
CA LEU A 184 6.67 25.22 0.57
C LEU A 184 6.37 26.05 -0.69
N LYS A 185 6.64 25.51 -1.87
CA LYS A 185 6.35 26.20 -3.15
C LYS A 185 4.86 26.54 -3.30
N ASN A 186 3.97 25.65 -2.88
CA ASN A 186 2.53 25.91 -2.90
C ASN A 186 2.14 26.99 -1.90
N ALA A 187 2.70 26.96 -0.68
CA ALA A 187 2.45 27.98 0.33
C ALA A 187 2.92 29.39 -0.13
N GLU A 188 4.09 29.48 -0.74
CA GLU A 188 4.60 30.71 -1.34
C GLU A 188 3.69 31.25 -2.45
N ARG A 189 3.25 30.35 -3.37
CA ARG A 189 2.33 30.72 -4.46
C ARG A 189 0.98 31.22 -3.96
N GLU A 190 0.45 30.61 -2.90
CA GLU A 190 -0.86 30.94 -2.33
C GLU A 190 -0.76 32.01 -1.21
N ASN A 191 0.44 32.54 -0.94
CA ASN A 191 0.72 33.51 0.16
C ASN A 191 0.26 32.96 1.53
N LEU A 192 0.47 31.68 1.79
CA LEU A 192 0.14 31.01 3.05
C LEU A 192 1.37 30.94 3.98
N GLY A 193 1.12 31.00 5.28
CA GLY A 193 2.15 30.87 6.30
C GLY A 193 2.72 32.21 6.82
N LYS A 194 3.76 32.09 7.64
CA LYS A 194 4.50 33.23 8.20
C LYS A 194 6.00 33.01 8.04
N ILE A 195 6.72 34.04 7.62
CA ILE A 195 8.18 34.00 7.60
C ILE A 195 8.67 34.22 9.02
N CYS A 196 9.43 33.30 9.56
CA CYS A 196 10.14 33.43 10.83
C CYS A 196 11.62 33.59 10.55
N ILE A 197 12.25 34.61 11.14
CA ILE A 197 13.71 34.77 11.14
C ILE A 197 14.20 34.04 12.39
N LEU A 198 15.07 33.05 12.25
CA LEU A 198 15.68 32.29 13.33
C LEU A 198 16.96 32.98 13.80
#